data_c897db569b8344802d78fa322765d10a
#
_entry.id   c897db569b8344802d78fa322765d10a
#
_cell.length_a   1.000
_cell.length_b   1.000
_cell.length_c   1.000
_cell.angle_alpha   90.00
_cell.angle_beta   90.00
_cell.angle_gamma   90.00
#
_symmetry.space_group_name_H-M   'P 1'
#
loop_
_entity.id
_entity.type
_entity.pdbx_description
1 polymer ?
#
loop_
_entity_poly.entity_id
_entity_poly.type
_entity_poly.pdbx_seq_one_letter_code
_entity_poly.pdbx_strand_id
1 'polypeptide(L)'
;IISAFAFMIVPQILTFIITVFVCIGAHITNIQYILYWFGAEAAMTFFAMALGAFVAMFTGQLLAFPVYYVVVNYLYVGCWYLINMVIESVCFGVSNNWNPGKSCILSPIYYLTNNLRIQSVENSEYVTVGIEFKGAYLLGIYAVAGVVFLIAAYQLYKRRKLETAGDLISMRGIKPVFRWGVAVC
;
A
#
# COMPACT_ATOMS: atom_id res chain seq x y z
N ILE A 1 -17.32 1.76 -7.04
CA ILE A 1 -16.09 0.97 -7.09
C ILE A 1 -15.61 0.84 -8.55
N ILE A 2 -16.42 0.32 -9.47
CA ILE A 2 -16.03 0.13 -10.89
C ILE A 2 -15.59 1.45 -11.54
N SER A 3 -16.31 2.56 -11.32
CA SER A 3 -15.95 3.87 -11.85
C SER A 3 -14.61 4.39 -11.30
N ALA A 4 -14.32 4.14 -10.03
CA ALA A 4 -13.05 4.52 -9.43
C ALA A 4 -11.88 3.71 -10.01
N PHE A 5 -12.08 2.40 -10.25
CA PHE A 5 -11.09 1.58 -10.94
C PHE A 5 -10.83 2.07 -12.37
N ALA A 6 -11.89 2.38 -13.12
CA ALA A 6 -11.76 2.91 -14.47
C ALA A 6 -10.96 4.23 -14.50
N PHE A 7 -11.26 5.13 -13.55
CA PHE A 7 -10.56 6.41 -13.44
C PHE A 7 -9.06 6.26 -13.13
N MET A 8 -8.67 5.23 -12.34
CA MET A 8 -7.26 4.95 -12.03
C MET A 8 -6.51 4.22 -13.15
N ILE A 9 -7.20 3.36 -13.90
CA ILE A 9 -6.58 2.61 -15.01
C ILE A 9 -6.22 3.54 -16.18
N VAL A 10 -7.01 4.58 -16.45
CA VAL A 10 -6.76 5.49 -17.58
C VAL A 10 -5.37 6.16 -17.51
N PRO A 11 -4.96 6.82 -16.39
CA PRO A 11 -3.62 7.41 -16.33
C PRO A 11 -2.51 6.36 -16.40
N GLN A 12 -2.71 5.14 -15.87
CA GLN A 12 -1.71 4.07 -15.97
C GLN A 12 -1.48 3.61 -17.42
N ILE A 13 -2.56 3.41 -18.19
CA ILE A 13 -2.46 3.06 -19.60
C ILE A 13 -1.77 4.19 -20.36
N LEU A 14 -2.11 5.44 -20.08
CA LEU A 14 -1.50 6.61 -20.72
C LEU A 14 0.00 6.68 -20.44
N THR A 15 0.41 6.50 -19.19
CA THR A 15 1.83 6.46 -18.77
C THR A 15 2.56 5.31 -19.46
N PHE A 16 1.96 4.14 -19.54
CA PHE A 16 2.52 2.99 -20.24
C PHE A 16 2.75 3.27 -21.72
N ILE A 17 1.76 3.84 -22.40
CA ILE A 17 1.86 4.19 -23.83
C ILE A 17 3.00 5.21 -24.04
N ILE A 18 3.04 6.28 -23.22
CA ILE A 18 4.09 7.30 -23.31
C ILE A 18 5.47 6.65 -23.09
N THR A 19 5.61 5.80 -22.07
CA THR A 19 6.88 5.13 -21.77
C THR A 19 7.34 4.25 -22.94
N VAL A 20 6.44 3.48 -23.55
CA VAL A 20 6.74 2.65 -24.72
C VAL A 20 7.21 3.52 -25.90
N PHE A 21 6.54 4.64 -26.19
CA PHE A 21 6.95 5.55 -27.25
C PHE A 21 8.35 6.14 -27.01
N VAL A 22 8.63 6.57 -25.79
CA VAL A 22 9.95 7.11 -25.42
C VAL A 22 11.03 6.05 -25.57
N CYS A 23 10.78 4.81 -25.14
CA CYS A 23 11.75 3.72 -25.25
C CYS A 23 12.02 3.31 -26.70
N ILE A 24 11.02 3.31 -27.56
CA ILE A 24 11.21 3.08 -29.02
C ILE A 24 12.04 4.20 -29.61
N GLY A 25 11.76 5.46 -29.28
CA GLY A 25 12.52 6.62 -29.76
C GLY A 25 13.99 6.62 -29.28
N ALA A 26 14.24 6.08 -28.09
CA ALA A 26 15.58 5.95 -27.52
C ALA A 26 16.33 4.67 -27.96
N HIS A 27 15.79 3.88 -28.87
CA HIS A 27 16.33 2.60 -29.33
C HIS A 27 16.62 1.57 -28.21
N ILE A 28 15.81 1.57 -27.14
CA ILE A 28 15.96 0.61 -26.05
C ILE A 28 15.36 -0.72 -26.48
N THR A 29 16.18 -1.77 -26.55
CA THR A 29 15.78 -3.08 -27.09
C THR A 29 15.02 -3.96 -26.09
N ASN A 30 15.09 -3.67 -24.79
CA ASN A 30 14.57 -4.55 -23.74
C ASN A 30 13.14 -4.15 -23.27
N ILE A 31 12.19 -4.18 -24.18
CA ILE A 31 10.76 -3.80 -23.92
C ILE A 31 10.11 -4.68 -22.83
N GLN A 32 10.58 -5.91 -22.62
CA GLN A 32 10.05 -6.82 -21.60
C GLN A 32 10.13 -6.25 -20.18
N TYR A 33 11.13 -5.42 -19.86
CA TYR A 33 11.25 -4.80 -18.53
C TYR A 33 10.16 -3.74 -18.29
N ILE A 34 9.67 -3.10 -19.34
CA ILE A 34 8.56 -2.14 -19.27
C ILE A 34 7.27 -2.87 -18.90
N LEU A 35 7.07 -4.07 -19.46
CA LEU A 35 5.91 -4.92 -19.10
C LEU A 35 5.96 -5.37 -17.63
N TYR A 36 7.12 -5.75 -17.13
CA TYR A 36 7.28 -6.10 -15.71
C TYR A 36 7.00 -4.90 -14.80
N TRP A 37 7.53 -3.72 -15.15
CA TRP A 37 7.28 -2.50 -14.42
C TRP A 37 5.78 -2.13 -14.42
N PHE A 38 5.14 -2.18 -15.57
CA PHE A 38 3.70 -1.90 -15.69
C PHE A 38 2.85 -2.90 -14.88
N GLY A 39 3.20 -4.18 -14.92
CA GLY A 39 2.54 -5.21 -14.11
C GLY A 39 2.67 -4.96 -12.61
N ALA A 40 3.86 -4.53 -12.17
CA ALA A 40 4.11 -4.17 -10.78
C ALA A 40 3.29 -2.95 -10.34
N GLU A 41 3.27 -1.90 -11.16
CA GLU A 41 2.49 -0.68 -10.90
C GLU A 41 0.98 -0.98 -10.86
N ALA A 42 0.49 -1.79 -11.80
CA ALA A 42 -0.91 -2.21 -11.81
C ALA A 42 -1.30 -3.00 -10.55
N ALA A 43 -0.45 -3.93 -10.11
CA ALA A 43 -0.70 -4.71 -8.89
C ALA A 43 -0.71 -3.84 -7.63
N MET A 44 0.23 -2.88 -7.52
CA MET A 44 0.27 -1.92 -6.40
C MET A 44 -0.97 -1.03 -6.37
N THR A 45 -1.36 -0.48 -7.52
CA THR A 45 -2.54 0.39 -7.63
C THR A 45 -3.82 -0.39 -7.33
N PHE A 46 -3.94 -1.61 -7.81
CA PHE A 46 -5.05 -2.50 -7.48
C PHE A 46 -5.18 -2.70 -5.96
N PHE A 47 -4.08 -3.02 -5.30
CA PHE A 47 -4.07 -3.18 -3.84
C PHE A 47 -4.44 -1.89 -3.12
N ALA A 48 -3.82 -0.75 -3.49
CA ALA A 48 -4.09 0.55 -2.88
C ALA A 48 -5.57 0.96 -3.01
N MET A 49 -6.17 0.71 -4.18
CA MET A 49 -7.59 0.95 -4.44
C MET A 49 -8.49 0.03 -3.62
N ALA A 50 -8.15 -1.26 -3.52
CA ALA A 50 -8.90 -2.22 -2.74
C ALA A 50 -8.90 -1.86 -1.25
N LEU A 51 -7.74 -1.47 -0.71
CA LEU A 51 -7.60 -0.99 0.66
C LEU A 51 -8.39 0.32 0.86
N GLY A 52 -8.30 1.26 -0.09
CA GLY A 52 -9.08 2.49 -0.06
C GLY A 52 -10.59 2.23 -0.04
N ALA A 53 -11.08 1.34 -0.90
CA ALA A 53 -12.48 0.93 -0.91
C ALA A 53 -12.91 0.31 0.44
N PHE A 54 -12.06 -0.52 1.03
CA PHE A 54 -12.30 -1.09 2.35
C PHE A 54 -12.39 -0.01 3.43
N VAL A 55 -11.40 0.90 3.49
CA VAL A 55 -11.38 2.01 4.47
C VAL A 55 -12.58 2.93 4.30
N ALA A 56 -13.00 3.22 3.06
CA ALA A 56 -14.17 4.03 2.77
C ALA A 56 -15.48 3.46 3.35
N MET A 57 -15.54 2.14 3.58
CA MET A 57 -16.73 1.52 4.19
C MET A 57 -16.85 1.86 5.69
N PHE A 58 -15.77 2.17 6.38
CA PHE A 58 -15.79 2.55 7.79
C PHE A 58 -16.06 4.04 8.00
N THR A 59 -15.75 4.87 7.01
CA THR A 59 -15.90 6.32 7.10
C THR A 59 -17.26 6.75 6.57
N GLY A 60 -17.98 7.58 7.33
CA GLY A 60 -19.20 8.26 6.87
C GLY A 60 -18.92 9.63 6.27
N GLN A 61 -17.71 10.19 6.50
CA GLN A 61 -17.31 11.53 6.05
C GLN A 61 -16.14 11.45 5.07
N LEU A 62 -16.25 12.22 3.98
CA LEU A 62 -15.23 12.28 2.95
C LEU A 62 -13.87 12.82 3.48
N LEU A 63 -13.92 13.80 4.38
CA LEU A 63 -12.72 14.40 4.98
C LEU A 63 -11.97 13.46 5.93
N ALA A 64 -12.66 12.51 6.56
CA ALA A 64 -12.05 11.53 7.44
C ALA A 64 -11.34 10.40 6.67
N PHE A 65 -11.75 10.15 5.44
CA PHE A 65 -11.21 9.07 4.61
C PHE A 65 -9.67 9.10 4.45
N PRO A 66 -9.02 10.22 4.02
CA PRO A 66 -7.58 10.23 3.85
C PRO A 66 -6.83 10.01 5.16
N VAL A 67 -7.36 10.50 6.28
CA VAL A 67 -6.74 10.29 7.61
C VAL A 67 -6.76 8.81 7.97
N TYR A 68 -7.92 8.15 7.86
CA TYR A 68 -8.02 6.70 8.13
C TYR A 68 -7.18 5.87 7.18
N TYR A 69 -7.10 6.26 5.90
CA TYR A 69 -6.27 5.57 4.93
C TYR A 69 -4.78 5.61 5.32
N VAL A 70 -4.28 6.78 5.71
CA VAL A 70 -2.90 6.95 6.19
C VAL A 70 -2.68 6.15 7.48
N VAL A 71 -3.60 6.26 8.45
CA VAL A 71 -3.50 5.51 9.71
C VAL A 71 -3.40 4.02 9.45
N VAL A 72 -4.27 3.44 8.63
CA VAL A 72 -4.24 1.99 8.33
C VAL A 72 -2.94 1.58 7.64
N ASN A 73 -2.39 2.42 6.75
CA ASN A 73 -1.14 2.12 6.07
C ASN A 73 0.11 2.19 6.97
N TYR A 74 0.12 3.06 7.96
CA TYR A 74 1.29 3.31 8.80
C TYR A 74 1.13 2.87 10.25
N LEU A 75 -0.02 2.32 10.63
CA LEU A 75 -0.35 1.96 12.02
C LEU A 75 0.72 1.06 12.65
N TYR A 76 1.12 0.01 11.97
CA TYR A 76 2.10 -0.93 12.51
C TYR A 76 3.48 -0.30 12.68
N VAL A 77 3.95 0.44 11.68
CA VAL A 77 5.25 1.14 11.74
C VAL A 77 5.22 2.23 12.79
N GLY A 78 4.11 2.98 12.89
CA GLY A 78 3.94 4.00 13.91
C GLY A 78 3.96 3.42 15.32
N CYS A 79 3.21 2.35 15.58
CA CYS A 79 3.23 1.66 16.87
C CYS A 79 4.63 1.10 17.19
N TRP A 80 5.30 0.49 16.22
CA TRP A 80 6.66 0.00 16.39
C TRP A 80 7.63 1.11 16.76
N TYR A 81 7.53 2.26 16.07
CA TYR A 81 8.34 3.45 16.38
C TYR A 81 8.12 3.96 17.79
N LEU A 82 6.85 4.11 18.18
CA LEU A 82 6.49 4.58 19.53
C LEU A 82 6.99 3.63 20.63
N ILE A 83 6.83 2.33 20.44
CA ILE A 83 7.31 1.31 21.40
C ILE A 83 8.84 1.40 21.55
N ASN A 84 9.58 1.48 20.44
CA ASN A 84 11.03 1.59 20.50
C ASN A 84 11.48 2.91 21.14
N MET A 85 10.81 4.02 20.86
CA MET A 85 11.09 5.32 21.50
C MET A 85 10.90 5.26 23.03
N VAL A 86 9.85 4.57 23.49
CA VAL A 86 9.62 4.36 24.93
C VAL A 86 10.69 3.46 25.53
N ILE A 87 11.06 2.35 24.87
CA ILE A 87 12.10 1.45 25.33
C ILE A 87 13.45 2.18 25.45
N GLU A 88 13.82 2.97 24.43
CA GLU A 88 15.06 3.75 24.44
C GLU A 88 15.09 4.79 25.56
N SER A 89 13.96 5.40 25.87
CA SER A 89 13.87 6.39 26.96
C SER A 89 13.93 5.79 28.36
N VAL A 90 13.50 4.53 28.54
CA VAL A 90 13.40 3.87 29.85
C VAL A 90 14.58 2.92 30.10
N CYS A 91 15.08 2.27 29.06
CA CYS A 91 16.14 1.25 29.17
C CYS A 91 17.51 1.83 28.81
N PHE A 92 18.37 1.99 29.82
CA PHE A 92 19.75 2.44 29.63
C PHE A 92 20.56 1.40 28.81
N GLY A 93 21.25 1.83 27.76
CA GLY A 93 22.15 0.98 26.98
C GLY A 93 21.52 0.21 25.81
N VAL A 94 20.24 0.37 25.55
CA VAL A 94 19.60 -0.17 24.36
C VAL A 94 19.83 0.78 23.20
N SER A 95 20.72 0.38 22.27
CA SER A 95 20.90 1.08 20.99
C SER A 95 19.77 0.68 20.05
N ASN A 96 19.02 1.64 19.59
CA ASN A 96 17.92 1.43 18.68
C ASN A 96 18.42 1.18 17.25
N ASN A 97 18.61 -0.07 16.86
CA ASN A 97 18.78 -0.45 15.47
C ASN A 97 17.42 -0.35 14.76
N TRP A 98 17.12 0.84 14.29
CA TRP A 98 15.85 1.21 13.66
C TRP A 98 15.70 0.55 12.30
N ASN A 99 15.52 -0.74 12.29
CA ASN A 99 15.17 -1.47 11.08
C ASN A 99 13.97 -2.36 11.40
N PRO A 100 12.73 -1.88 11.16
CA PRO A 100 11.53 -2.66 11.41
C PRO A 100 11.47 -3.96 10.60
N GLY A 101 12.45 -4.14 9.71
CA GLY A 101 12.75 -5.39 9.03
C GLY A 101 11.58 -5.98 8.26
N LYS A 102 11.62 -7.31 8.15
CA LYS A 102 10.59 -8.10 7.45
C LYS A 102 9.23 -8.13 8.15
N SER A 103 9.14 -7.61 9.37
CA SER A 103 7.92 -7.65 10.18
C SER A 103 6.87 -6.60 9.77
N CYS A 104 7.22 -5.62 8.93
CA CYS A 104 6.33 -4.52 8.54
C CYS A 104 5.31 -4.85 7.47
N ILE A 105 5.01 -6.12 7.24
CA ILE A 105 4.02 -6.56 6.23
C ILE A 105 2.62 -5.93 6.46
N LEU A 106 2.31 -5.54 7.69
CA LEU A 106 1.07 -4.85 8.07
C LEU A 106 1.04 -3.35 7.70
N SER A 107 2.18 -2.79 7.26
CA SER A 107 2.28 -1.43 6.70
C SER A 107 2.66 -1.50 5.22
N PRO A 108 1.67 -1.71 4.34
CA PRO A 108 1.91 -2.12 2.95
C PRO A 108 2.79 -1.15 2.17
N ILE A 109 2.50 0.15 2.25
CA ILE A 109 3.27 1.18 1.52
C ILE A 109 4.72 1.17 1.99
N TYR A 110 4.94 1.21 3.30
CA TYR A 110 6.28 1.19 3.87
C TYR A 110 7.05 -0.09 3.50
N TYR A 111 6.38 -1.24 3.55
CA TYR A 111 7.00 -2.52 3.26
C TYR A 111 7.37 -2.66 1.78
N LEU A 112 6.50 -2.23 0.87
CA LEU A 112 6.76 -2.25 -0.57
C LEU A 112 7.92 -1.31 -0.94
N THR A 113 7.93 -0.07 -0.43
CA THR A 113 9.00 0.89 -0.73
C THR A 113 10.38 0.44 -0.26
N ASN A 114 10.46 -0.35 0.81
CA ASN A 114 11.74 -0.82 1.33
C ASN A 114 12.20 -2.16 0.73
N ASN A 115 11.27 -3.03 0.32
CA ASN A 115 11.60 -4.40 -0.12
C ASN A 115 11.47 -4.60 -1.63
N LEU A 116 10.74 -3.71 -2.33
CA LEU A 116 10.65 -3.77 -3.78
C LEU A 116 11.79 -2.94 -4.37
N ARG A 117 12.75 -3.60 -4.97
CA ARG A 117 13.91 -2.94 -5.58
C ARG A 117 14.20 -3.51 -6.95
N ILE A 118 14.47 -2.62 -7.87
CA ILE A 118 15.04 -2.96 -9.17
C ILE A 118 16.55 -2.81 -9.04
N GLN A 119 17.27 -3.91 -9.20
CA GLN A 119 18.73 -3.91 -9.14
C GLN A 119 19.29 -4.34 -10.48
N SER A 120 20.27 -3.58 -10.98
CA SER A 120 21.09 -4.03 -12.09
C SER A 120 22.00 -5.17 -11.63
N VAL A 121 22.00 -6.24 -12.38
CA VAL A 121 22.95 -7.34 -12.17
C VAL A 121 24.20 -7.00 -12.99
N GLU A 122 25.30 -6.69 -12.30
CA GLU A 122 26.59 -6.42 -12.90
C GLU A 122 27.45 -7.70 -12.91
N ASN A 123 28.14 -7.93 -13.99
CA ASN A 123 29.14 -8.98 -14.09
C ASN A 123 30.45 -8.52 -13.41
N SER A 124 31.40 -9.44 -13.19
CA SER A 124 32.74 -9.16 -12.64
C SER A 124 33.50 -8.04 -13.37
N GLU A 125 33.09 -7.65 -14.57
CA GLU A 125 33.64 -6.56 -15.37
C GLU A 125 32.83 -5.24 -15.27
N TYR A 126 31.95 -5.08 -14.29
CA TYR A 126 31.06 -3.90 -14.11
C TYR A 126 30.14 -3.61 -15.32
N VAL A 127 29.86 -4.63 -16.13
CA VAL A 127 28.90 -4.52 -17.24
C VAL A 127 27.55 -4.99 -16.76
N THR A 128 26.51 -4.16 -16.96
CA THR A 128 25.13 -4.52 -16.62
C THR A 128 24.64 -5.64 -17.54
N VAL A 129 24.51 -6.85 -17.00
CA VAL A 129 24.09 -8.05 -17.74
C VAL A 129 22.59 -8.23 -17.72
N GLY A 130 21.90 -7.62 -16.76
CA GLY A 130 20.45 -7.74 -16.62
C GLY A 130 19.89 -6.91 -15.50
N ILE A 131 18.57 -6.96 -15.35
CA ILE A 131 17.84 -6.29 -14.29
C ILE A 131 17.10 -7.37 -13.48
N GLU A 132 17.37 -7.43 -12.18
CA GLU A 132 16.67 -8.33 -11.27
C GLU A 132 15.61 -7.56 -10.48
N PHE A 133 14.38 -8.10 -10.46
CA PHE A 133 13.27 -7.53 -9.74
C PHE A 133 13.16 -8.21 -8.36
N LYS A 134 13.88 -7.68 -7.35
CA LYS A 134 13.80 -8.21 -5.98
C LYS A 134 12.47 -7.86 -5.34
N GLY A 135 11.83 -8.87 -4.73
CA GLY A 135 10.57 -8.68 -4.03
C GLY A 135 9.32 -8.83 -4.89
N ALA A 136 9.43 -9.31 -6.15
CA ALA A 136 8.29 -9.52 -7.04
C ALA A 136 7.20 -10.41 -6.43
N TYR A 137 7.54 -11.39 -5.58
CA TYR A 137 6.58 -12.24 -4.87
C TYR A 137 5.65 -11.44 -3.94
N LEU A 138 6.10 -10.29 -3.43
CA LEU A 138 5.28 -9.41 -2.58
C LEU A 138 4.10 -8.84 -3.35
N LEU A 139 4.28 -8.53 -4.62
CA LEU A 139 3.19 -8.05 -5.48
C LEU A 139 2.07 -9.07 -5.56
N GLY A 140 2.42 -10.37 -5.66
CA GLY A 140 1.44 -11.46 -5.61
C GLY A 140 0.69 -11.52 -4.28
N ILE A 141 1.41 -11.42 -3.16
CA ILE A 141 0.80 -11.42 -1.82
C ILE A 141 -0.17 -10.23 -1.66
N TYR A 142 0.26 -9.04 -2.04
CA TYR A 142 -0.59 -7.85 -1.94
C TYR A 142 -1.75 -7.85 -2.95
N ALA A 143 -1.59 -8.43 -4.12
CA ALA A 143 -2.69 -8.62 -5.06
C ALA A 143 -3.78 -9.53 -4.46
N VAL A 144 -3.39 -10.65 -3.84
CA VAL A 144 -4.33 -11.54 -3.13
C VAL A 144 -4.99 -10.82 -1.96
N ALA A 145 -4.22 -10.08 -1.15
CA ALA A 145 -4.76 -9.27 -0.06
C ALA A 145 -5.76 -8.21 -0.59
N GLY A 146 -5.48 -7.59 -1.73
CA GLY A 146 -6.39 -6.67 -2.40
C GLY A 146 -7.74 -7.31 -2.74
N VAL A 147 -7.74 -8.53 -3.27
CA VAL A 147 -8.99 -9.28 -3.53
C VAL A 147 -9.76 -9.51 -2.23
N VAL A 148 -9.09 -9.90 -1.15
CA VAL A 148 -9.71 -10.10 0.16
C VAL A 148 -10.34 -8.79 0.68
N PHE A 149 -9.64 -7.66 0.57
CA PHE A 149 -10.18 -6.36 0.96
C PHE A 149 -11.38 -5.93 0.11
N LEU A 150 -11.40 -6.23 -1.19
CA LEU A 150 -12.56 -5.95 -2.03
C LEU A 150 -13.78 -6.78 -1.64
N ILE A 151 -13.58 -8.08 -1.35
CA ILE A 151 -14.66 -8.95 -0.88
C ILE A 151 -15.19 -8.44 0.46
N ALA A 152 -14.31 -8.08 1.39
CA ALA A 152 -14.68 -7.51 2.68
C ALA A 152 -15.43 -6.18 2.50
N ALA A 153 -14.94 -5.27 1.66
CA ALA A 153 -15.61 -4.01 1.35
C ALA A 153 -17.01 -4.23 0.77
N TYR A 154 -17.17 -5.21 -0.12
CA TYR A 154 -18.47 -5.56 -0.68
C TYR A 154 -19.44 -6.12 0.36
N GLN A 155 -18.97 -6.97 1.26
CA GLN A 155 -19.80 -7.50 2.36
C GLN A 155 -20.23 -6.39 3.32
N LEU A 156 -19.30 -5.47 3.66
CA LEU A 156 -19.58 -4.33 4.50
C LEU A 156 -20.58 -3.37 3.84
N TYR A 157 -20.44 -3.14 2.54
CA TYR A 157 -21.37 -2.33 1.76
C TYR A 157 -22.80 -2.87 1.85
N LYS A 158 -23.00 -4.19 1.73
CA LYS A 158 -24.33 -4.82 1.87
C LYS A 158 -24.95 -4.63 3.26
N ARG A 159 -24.12 -4.51 4.30
CA ARG A 159 -24.57 -4.35 5.70
C ARG A 159 -24.72 -2.88 6.12
N ARG A 160 -24.27 -1.94 5.30
CA ARG A 160 -24.31 -0.52 5.61
C ARG A 160 -25.73 0.02 5.51
N LYS A 161 -26.22 0.64 6.60
CA LYS A 161 -27.47 1.39 6.59
C LYS A 161 -27.19 2.80 6.08
N LEU A 162 -28.02 3.28 5.14
CA LEU A 162 -27.90 4.62 4.52
C LEU A 162 -28.08 5.77 5.51
N GLU A 163 -28.72 5.50 6.66
CA GLU A 163 -28.99 6.48 7.72
C GLU A 163 -27.73 7.00 8.46
N THR A 164 -26.58 6.38 8.27
CA THR A 164 -25.31 6.76 8.92
C THR A 164 -24.40 7.62 8.04
N ALA A 165 -24.91 8.14 6.93
CA ALA A 165 -24.20 9.09 6.08
C ALA A 165 -24.00 10.41 6.85
N GLY A 166 -22.72 10.75 7.15
CA GLY A 166 -22.36 11.95 7.94
C GLY A 166 -21.72 11.65 9.28
N ASP A 167 -21.86 10.44 9.82
CA ASP A 167 -21.16 10.01 11.02
C ASP A 167 -19.67 9.74 10.73
N LEU A 168 -18.78 10.17 11.65
CA LEU A 168 -17.32 9.87 11.59
C LEU A 168 -17.05 8.37 11.47
N ILE A 169 -17.88 7.55 12.14
CA ILE A 169 -17.81 6.08 12.09
C ILE A 169 -19.20 5.53 11.72
N SER A 170 -19.29 4.99 10.53
CA SER A 170 -20.54 4.46 9.99
C SER A 170 -21.02 3.15 10.65
N MET A 171 -20.12 2.43 11.35
CA MET A 171 -20.45 1.13 11.96
C MET A 171 -20.57 1.20 13.48
N ARG A 172 -21.74 0.78 14.00
CA ARG A 172 -21.99 0.71 15.46
C ARG A 172 -21.01 -0.20 16.21
N GLY A 173 -20.51 -1.28 15.59
CA GLY A 173 -19.57 -2.21 16.21
C GLY A 173 -18.15 -1.67 16.41
N ILE A 174 -17.76 -0.66 15.65
CA ILE A 174 -16.40 -0.08 15.72
C ILE A 174 -16.39 1.16 16.65
N LYS A 175 -17.54 1.76 16.93
CA LYS A 175 -17.65 2.91 17.86
C LYS A 175 -16.97 2.67 19.22
N PRO A 176 -17.14 1.52 19.90
CA PRO A 176 -16.44 1.28 21.17
C PRO A 176 -14.92 1.16 21.02
N VAL A 177 -14.44 0.49 19.96
CA VAL A 177 -12.99 0.31 19.72
C VAL A 177 -12.32 1.66 19.46
N PHE A 178 -12.95 2.51 18.66
CA PHE A 178 -12.46 3.86 18.38
C PHE A 178 -12.48 4.74 19.65
N ARG A 179 -13.56 4.64 20.45
CA ARG A 179 -13.68 5.40 21.71
C ARG A 179 -12.58 5.02 22.71
N TRP A 180 -12.25 3.73 22.82
CA TRP A 180 -11.15 3.25 23.65
C TRP A 180 -9.78 3.66 23.06
N GLY A 181 -9.60 3.59 21.75
CA GLY A 181 -8.37 4.02 21.08
C GLY A 181 -8.06 5.50 21.30
N VAL A 182 -9.06 6.37 21.21
CA VAL A 182 -8.91 7.81 21.50
C VAL A 182 -8.74 8.11 22.99
N ALA A 183 -9.30 7.28 23.87
CA ALA A 183 -9.17 7.47 25.32
C ALA A 183 -7.79 7.05 25.88
N VAL A 184 -7.04 6.23 25.13
CA VAL A 184 -5.70 5.73 25.51
C VAL A 184 -4.56 6.59 24.92
N CYS A 185 -4.85 7.42 23.88
CA CYS A 185 -3.91 8.41 23.34
C CYS A 185 -3.96 9.73 24.10
#